data_fb33788834cfa7cfbadb76ac1ffa2941
#
_entry.id   fb33788834cfa7cfbadb76ac1ffa2941
#
_cell.length_a   1.000
_cell.length_b   1.000
_cell.length_c   1.000
_cell.angle_alpha   90.00
_cell.angle_beta   90.00
_cell.angle_gamma   90.00
#
_symmetry.space_group_name_H-M   'P 1'
#
loop_
_entity.id
_entity.type
_entity.pdbx_description
1 polymer ?
#
loop_
_entity_poly.entity_id
_entity_poly.type
_entity_poly.pdbx_seq_one_letter_code
_entity_poly.pdbx_strand_id
1 'polypeptide(L)'
;ETFAVRVYAADPNAEAADDERAQLGETGFARDHEGSAVLRRPGQVPLLFVSDQQAGELRVFAVPDGGTPSYHGRIRYSASETDGIDLTATPLPGFPGGLLVAMSDDRTYHFYDLDDLLRALQR
;
A
#
# COMPACT_ATOMS: atom_id res chain seq x y z
N GLU A 1 18.84 1.76 9.57
CA GLU A 1 17.49 1.46 9.06
C GLU A 1 17.49 1.67 7.55
N THR A 2 17.09 0.64 6.80
CA THR A 2 16.91 0.73 5.35
C THR A 2 15.50 1.24 5.09
N PHE A 3 15.38 2.42 4.54
CA PHE A 3 14.11 3.04 4.19
C PHE A 3 13.56 2.47 2.86
N ALA A 4 13.29 1.17 2.81
CA ALA A 4 12.76 0.53 1.62
C ALA A 4 11.85 -0.64 1.98
N VAL A 5 10.78 -0.81 1.21
CA VAL A 5 9.96 -2.03 1.24
C VAL A 5 10.67 -3.10 0.42
N ARG A 6 10.95 -4.24 1.03
CA ARG A 6 11.64 -5.36 0.37
C ARG A 6 10.66 -6.41 -0.08
N VAL A 7 10.89 -6.96 -1.24
CA VAL A 7 10.02 -7.96 -1.87
C VAL A 7 10.76 -9.30 -1.94
N TYR A 8 10.15 -10.34 -1.42
CA TYR A 8 10.64 -11.73 -1.43
C TYR A 8 9.62 -12.68 -2.04
N ALA A 9 10.00 -13.95 -2.24
CA ALA A 9 9.04 -14.99 -2.60
C ALA A 9 8.05 -15.22 -1.46
N ALA A 10 6.76 -15.38 -1.80
CA ALA A 10 5.75 -15.74 -0.80
C ALA A 10 5.77 -17.22 -0.41
N ASP A 11 6.24 -18.10 -1.32
CA ASP A 11 6.42 -19.53 -1.05
C ASP A 11 7.79 -19.75 -0.38
N PRO A 12 7.83 -20.17 0.88
CA PRO A 12 9.09 -20.40 1.60
C PRO A 12 9.89 -21.60 1.06
N ASN A 13 9.27 -22.45 0.23
CA ASN A 13 9.93 -23.60 -0.41
C ASN A 13 10.39 -23.29 -1.85
N ALA A 14 10.16 -22.09 -2.34
CA ALA A 14 10.66 -21.70 -3.65
C ALA A 14 12.18 -21.69 -3.67
N GLU A 15 12.77 -22.05 -4.81
CA GLU A 15 14.21 -21.87 -5.02
C GLU A 15 14.56 -20.39 -4.82
N ALA A 16 15.60 -20.13 -4.02
CA ALA A 16 16.01 -18.78 -3.64
C ALA A 16 14.89 -17.94 -2.96
N ALA A 17 14.11 -18.56 -2.05
CA ALA A 17 13.06 -17.88 -1.30
C ALA A 17 13.60 -16.70 -0.47
N ASP A 18 14.84 -16.81 0.01
CA ASP A 18 15.52 -15.79 0.81
C ASP A 18 16.18 -14.68 -0.02
N ASP A 19 16.19 -14.81 -1.34
CA ASP A 19 16.74 -13.78 -2.21
C ASP A 19 15.76 -12.61 -2.35
N GLU A 20 16.27 -11.40 -2.11
CA GLU A 20 15.53 -10.17 -2.32
C GLU A 20 15.27 -9.98 -3.82
N ARG A 21 14.00 -9.91 -4.21
CA ARG A 21 13.57 -9.77 -5.60
C ARG A 21 13.48 -8.32 -6.07
N ALA A 22 13.16 -7.41 -5.14
CA ALA A 22 13.08 -5.98 -5.42
C ALA A 22 13.12 -5.17 -4.12
N GLN A 23 13.53 -3.91 -4.25
CA GLN A 23 13.34 -2.87 -3.24
C GLN A 23 12.45 -1.78 -3.80
N LEU A 24 11.51 -1.28 -2.99
CA LEU A 24 10.58 -0.22 -3.38
C LEU A 24 10.77 0.97 -2.44
N GLY A 25 10.80 2.18 -2.99
CA GLY A 25 10.83 3.40 -2.20
C GLY A 25 12.18 3.78 -1.61
N GLU A 26 13.30 3.38 -2.22
CA GLU A 26 14.64 3.86 -1.83
C GLU A 26 14.74 5.39 -1.81
N THR A 27 13.91 6.04 -2.61
CA THR A 27 13.74 7.48 -2.65
C THR A 27 12.25 7.82 -2.60
N GLY A 28 11.86 8.77 -1.77
CA GLY A 28 10.50 9.32 -1.80
C GLY A 28 9.67 9.15 -0.53
N PHE A 29 10.02 8.25 0.40
CA PHE A 29 9.45 8.26 1.74
C PHE A 29 10.09 9.38 2.58
N ALA A 30 9.26 10.04 3.41
CA ALA A 30 9.77 11.09 4.29
C ALA A 30 10.67 10.50 5.39
N ARG A 31 10.22 9.41 6.03
CA ARG A 31 10.96 8.64 7.03
C ARG A 31 10.38 7.24 7.21
N ASP A 32 9.41 7.08 8.11
CA ASP A 32 8.88 5.79 8.53
C ASP A 32 7.74 5.35 7.60
N HIS A 33 7.87 4.16 7.07
CA HIS A 33 6.84 3.46 6.35
C HIS A 33 6.40 2.27 7.20
N GLU A 34 5.14 2.27 7.61
CA GLU A 34 4.63 1.38 8.65
C GLU A 34 3.63 0.36 8.07
N GLY A 35 2.39 0.76 7.86
CA GLY A 35 1.36 -0.13 7.34
C GLY A 35 1.48 -0.40 5.86
N SER A 36 1.18 -1.63 5.44
CA SER A 36 1.10 -1.98 4.02
C SER A 36 -0.08 -2.90 3.74
N ALA A 37 -0.71 -2.73 2.56
CA ALA A 37 -1.81 -3.58 2.10
C ALA A 37 -1.81 -3.71 0.58
N VAL A 38 -2.27 -4.84 0.06
CA VAL A 38 -2.28 -5.13 -1.38
C VAL A 38 -3.72 -5.19 -1.90
N LEU A 39 -4.04 -4.34 -2.86
CA LEU A 39 -5.29 -4.39 -3.60
C LEU A 39 -5.13 -5.32 -4.81
N ARG A 40 -5.95 -6.37 -4.86
CA ARG A 40 -6.08 -7.25 -6.01
C ARG A 40 -7.50 -7.16 -6.58
N ARG A 41 -7.60 -6.85 -7.85
CA ARG A 41 -8.87 -6.87 -8.61
C ARG A 41 -8.72 -7.72 -9.87
N PRO A 42 -9.73 -8.48 -10.26
CA PRO A 42 -9.67 -9.30 -11.46
C PRO A 42 -9.28 -8.47 -12.71
N GLY A 43 -8.33 -8.96 -13.50
CA GLY A 43 -7.88 -8.32 -14.73
C GLY A 43 -7.10 -7.02 -14.57
N GLN A 44 -6.72 -6.64 -13.33
CA GLN A 44 -5.92 -5.46 -13.05
C GLN A 44 -4.58 -5.83 -12.44
N VAL A 45 -3.57 -4.99 -12.66
CA VAL A 45 -2.29 -5.12 -11.96
C VAL A 45 -2.51 -4.84 -10.48
N PRO A 46 -2.04 -5.71 -9.57
CA PRO A 46 -2.14 -5.48 -8.15
C PRO A 46 -1.42 -4.19 -7.73
N LEU A 47 -1.99 -3.49 -6.76
CA LEU A 47 -1.43 -2.28 -6.19
C LEU A 47 -1.07 -2.51 -4.73
N LEU A 48 0.17 -2.20 -4.37
CA LEU A 48 0.64 -2.15 -2.99
C LEU A 48 0.51 -0.72 -2.48
N PHE A 49 -0.21 -0.54 -1.38
CA PHE A 49 -0.29 0.69 -0.61
C PHE A 49 0.66 0.60 0.58
N VAL A 50 1.43 1.64 0.81
CA VAL A 50 2.35 1.74 1.96
C VAL A 50 2.15 3.11 2.60
N SER A 51 1.94 3.14 3.91
CA SER A 51 1.83 4.41 4.63
C SER A 51 3.21 5.08 4.73
N ASP A 52 3.28 6.34 4.32
CA ASP A 52 4.38 7.25 4.60
C ASP A 52 3.94 8.13 5.77
N GLN A 53 4.29 7.69 6.98
CA GLN A 53 3.74 8.21 8.23
C GLN A 53 3.90 9.72 8.35
N GLN A 54 5.13 10.24 8.19
CA GLN A 54 5.41 11.66 8.37
C GLN A 54 4.91 12.52 7.21
N ALA A 55 4.75 11.96 6.02
CA ALA A 55 4.20 12.71 4.90
C ALA A 55 2.67 12.78 4.93
N GLY A 56 2.00 11.93 5.72
CA GLY A 56 0.54 11.79 5.71
C GLY A 56 0.01 11.34 4.35
N GLU A 57 0.76 10.46 3.70
CA GLU A 57 0.46 9.96 2.35
C GLU A 57 0.50 8.43 2.30
N LEU A 58 -0.28 7.86 1.39
CA LEU A 58 -0.10 6.48 0.93
C LEU A 58 0.77 6.51 -0.33
N ARG A 59 1.89 5.80 -0.29
CA ARG A 59 2.67 5.51 -1.49
C ARG A 59 2.09 4.28 -2.17
N VAL A 60 1.88 4.36 -3.47
CA VAL A 60 1.24 3.31 -4.25
C VAL A 60 2.24 2.77 -5.27
N PHE A 61 2.38 1.45 -5.30
CA PHE A 61 3.24 0.75 -6.24
C PHE A 61 2.44 -0.26 -7.04
N ALA A 62 2.67 -0.32 -8.35
CA ALA A 62 2.18 -1.43 -9.16
C ALA A 62 3.11 -2.64 -8.93
N VAL A 63 2.51 -3.79 -8.60
CA VAL A 63 3.25 -5.02 -8.27
C VAL A 63 2.76 -6.17 -9.16
N PRO A 64 3.11 -6.17 -10.46
CA PRO A 64 2.63 -7.19 -11.38
C PRO A 64 3.14 -8.58 -10.98
N ASP A 65 2.29 -9.60 -11.12
CA ASP A 65 2.68 -10.99 -10.84
C ASP A 65 3.84 -11.40 -11.76
N GLY A 66 4.96 -11.80 -11.17
CA GLY A 66 6.18 -12.18 -11.91
C GLY A 66 6.90 -11.02 -12.62
N GLY A 67 6.41 -9.79 -12.50
CA GLY A 67 7.03 -8.60 -13.09
C GLY A 67 7.82 -7.77 -12.09
N THR A 68 8.40 -6.68 -12.59
CA THR A 68 9.14 -5.73 -11.77
C THR A 68 8.16 -4.72 -11.14
N PRO A 69 8.14 -4.58 -9.82
CA PRO A 69 7.37 -3.54 -9.16
C PRO A 69 7.82 -2.14 -9.57
N SER A 70 6.89 -1.20 -9.63
CA SER A 70 7.18 0.19 -10.00
C SER A 70 6.34 1.18 -9.22
N TYR A 71 6.89 2.38 -8.98
CA TYR A 71 6.14 3.46 -8.36
C TYR A 71 4.95 3.87 -9.24
N HIS A 72 3.76 3.92 -8.66
CA HIS A 72 2.52 4.22 -9.36
C HIS A 72 1.97 5.61 -9.01
N GLY A 73 2.24 6.09 -7.81
CA GLY A 73 1.82 7.41 -7.36
C GLY A 73 1.64 7.50 -5.85
N ARG A 74 1.01 8.57 -5.41
CA ARG A 74 0.73 8.85 -4.00
C ARG A 74 -0.70 9.34 -3.81
N ILE A 75 -1.23 9.15 -2.61
CA ILE A 75 -2.55 9.62 -2.21
C ILE A 75 -2.43 10.30 -0.86
N ARG A 76 -2.86 11.54 -0.76
CA ARG A 76 -3.05 12.19 0.53
C ARG A 76 -4.33 11.71 1.16
N TYR A 77 -4.31 11.47 2.46
CA TYR A 77 -5.45 11.00 3.22
C TYR A 77 -5.53 11.69 4.58
N SER A 78 -6.65 11.51 5.29
CA SER A 78 -6.91 12.28 6.51
C SER A 78 -6.36 11.64 7.79
N ALA A 79 -5.95 10.36 7.75
CA ALA A 79 -5.31 9.72 8.90
C ALA A 79 -3.90 10.28 9.10
N SER A 80 -3.48 10.42 10.36
CA SER A 80 -2.18 10.92 10.76
C SER A 80 -1.41 9.88 11.55
N GLU A 81 -0.07 9.90 11.45
CA GLU A 81 0.84 8.99 12.15
C GLU A 81 0.35 7.52 12.05
N THR A 82 0.04 7.08 10.83
CA THR A 82 -0.60 5.78 10.58
C THR A 82 0.41 4.65 10.73
N ASP A 83 0.25 3.81 11.75
CA ASP A 83 1.06 2.60 11.97
C ASP A 83 0.51 1.37 11.22
N GLY A 84 -0.76 1.38 10.88
CA GLY A 84 -1.40 0.24 10.24
C GLY A 84 -2.51 0.60 9.26
N ILE A 85 -2.49 -0.10 8.12
CA ILE A 85 -3.56 -0.08 7.14
C ILE A 85 -3.96 -1.51 6.77
N ASP A 86 -5.21 -1.69 6.39
CA ASP A 86 -5.68 -2.92 5.74
C ASP A 86 -6.77 -2.59 4.73
N LEU A 87 -7.05 -3.50 3.80
CA LEU A 87 -8.07 -3.26 2.79
C LEU A 87 -8.78 -4.53 2.31
N THR A 88 -9.95 -4.34 1.75
CA THR A 88 -10.67 -5.37 1.00
C THR A 88 -11.22 -4.80 -0.30
N ALA A 89 -11.08 -5.55 -1.39
CA ALA A 89 -11.71 -5.21 -2.67
C ALA A 89 -13.20 -5.57 -2.73
N THR A 90 -13.71 -6.29 -1.70
CA THR A 90 -15.13 -6.68 -1.64
C THR A 90 -16.01 -5.45 -1.42
N PRO A 91 -17.03 -5.24 -2.26
CA PRO A 91 -18.01 -4.17 -2.02
C PRO A 91 -18.72 -4.35 -0.68
N LEU A 92 -18.84 -3.27 0.08
CA LEU A 92 -19.52 -3.22 1.36
C LEU A 92 -20.58 -2.11 1.36
N PRO A 93 -21.62 -2.20 2.22
CA PRO A 93 -22.58 -1.10 2.39
C PRO A 93 -21.85 0.21 2.72
N GLY A 94 -22.06 1.26 1.88
CA GLY A 94 -21.38 2.55 2.00
C GLY A 94 -19.98 2.62 1.35
N PHE A 95 -19.41 1.47 0.90
CA PHE A 95 -18.11 1.39 0.25
C PHE A 95 -18.18 0.49 -0.98
N PRO A 96 -18.84 0.95 -2.07
CA PRO A 96 -19.05 0.11 -3.25
C PRO A 96 -17.78 -0.26 -3.98
N GLY A 97 -16.73 0.53 -3.86
CA GLY A 97 -15.41 0.26 -4.44
C GLY A 97 -14.52 -0.67 -3.61
N GLY A 98 -15.03 -1.12 -2.45
CA GLY A 98 -14.21 -1.77 -1.43
C GLY A 98 -13.74 -0.77 -0.37
N LEU A 99 -13.07 -1.24 0.68
CA LEU A 99 -12.73 -0.45 1.86
C LEU A 99 -11.23 -0.49 2.10
N LEU A 100 -10.63 0.67 2.38
CA LEU A 100 -9.34 0.78 3.07
C LEU A 100 -9.59 1.37 4.45
N VAL A 101 -8.99 0.77 5.47
CA VAL A 101 -8.99 1.26 6.85
C VAL A 101 -7.58 1.69 7.23
N ALA A 102 -7.45 2.88 7.80
CA ALA A 102 -6.18 3.36 8.35
C ALA A 102 -6.36 3.73 9.82
N MET A 103 -5.41 3.30 10.67
CA MET A 103 -5.28 3.78 12.04
C MET A 103 -4.82 5.25 12.02
N SER A 104 -5.25 6.02 12.99
CA SER A 104 -4.82 7.42 13.19
C SER A 104 -4.42 7.65 14.65
N ASP A 105 -3.43 8.52 14.87
CA ASP A 105 -2.86 8.81 16.20
C ASP A 105 -3.85 9.43 17.19
N ASP A 106 -4.94 10.04 16.69
CA ASP A 106 -6.04 10.56 17.50
C ASP A 106 -6.97 9.45 18.08
N ARG A 107 -6.57 8.19 17.99
CA ARG A 107 -7.27 6.99 18.45
C ARG A 107 -8.55 6.71 17.65
N THR A 108 -8.58 7.10 16.38
CA THR A 108 -9.65 6.79 15.44
C THR A 108 -9.18 5.83 14.36
N TYR A 109 -10.13 5.24 13.66
CA TYR A 109 -9.93 4.55 12.39
C TYR A 109 -10.64 5.31 11.29
N HIS A 110 -9.92 5.61 10.23
CA HIS A 110 -10.46 6.28 9.06
C HIS A 110 -10.80 5.23 7.99
N PHE A 111 -12.00 5.35 7.44
CA PHE A 111 -12.54 4.43 6.43
C PHE A 111 -12.66 5.16 5.10
N TYR A 112 -12.09 4.57 4.06
CA TYR A 112 -12.06 5.14 2.72
C TYR A 112 -12.62 4.15 1.70
N ASP A 113 -13.51 4.63 0.82
CA ASP A 113 -13.87 3.88 -0.37
C ASP A 113 -12.65 3.81 -1.30
N LEU A 114 -12.30 2.62 -1.78
CA LEU A 114 -11.11 2.41 -2.60
C LEU A 114 -11.18 3.12 -3.95
N ASP A 115 -12.37 3.25 -4.55
CA ASP A 115 -12.50 3.95 -5.82
C ASP A 115 -12.31 5.46 -5.65
N ASP A 116 -12.74 6.01 -4.51
CA ASP A 116 -12.49 7.43 -4.17
C ASP A 116 -10.99 7.68 -3.96
N LEU A 117 -10.31 6.78 -3.23
CA LEU A 117 -8.86 6.88 -3.06
C LEU A 117 -8.11 6.81 -4.39
N LEU A 118 -8.48 5.87 -5.26
CA LEU A 118 -7.83 5.73 -6.56
C LEU A 118 -8.08 6.93 -7.48
N ARG A 119 -9.24 7.59 -7.36
CA ARG A 119 -9.47 8.86 -8.09
C ARG A 119 -8.59 10.01 -7.58
N ALA A 120 -8.19 9.99 -6.32
CA ALA A 120 -7.30 10.98 -5.71
C ALA A 120 -5.80 10.71 -5.98
N LEU A 121 -5.45 9.63 -6.67
CA LEU A 121 -4.07 9.27 -6.96
C LEU A 121 -3.36 10.35 -7.78
N GLN A 122 -2.23 10.81 -7.27
CA GLN A 122 -1.33 11.76 -7.93
C GLN A 122 -0.08 11.00 -8.42
N ARG A 123 0.16 11.08 -9.69
CA ARG A 123 1.34 10.47 -10.33
C ARG A 123 2.55 11.40 -10.29
#